data_0e744d6a0e14fa831bfd01d1c6708924
#
_entry.id   0e744d6a0e14fa831bfd01d1c6708924
#
_cell.length_a   1.000
_cell.length_b   1.000
_cell.length_c   1.000
_cell.angle_alpha   90.00
_cell.angle_beta   90.00
_cell.angle_gamma   90.00
#
_symmetry.space_group_name_H-M   'P 1'
#
loop_
_entity.id
_entity.type
_entity.pdbx_description
1 polymer ?
#
loop_
_entity_poly.entity_id
_entity_poly.type
_entity_poly.pdbx_seq_one_letter_code
_entity_poly.pdbx_strand_id
1 'polypeptide(L)'
;MKFSPNASPILLATILLAACGATTSDEQQVRALIDEVETAAEARDASDVLEHVADDFADSGGLDKTQLRDFLRGYFLAHPRLELAVNIESLEFPVDGLAQAVIGVTTVELTDPDVQRLKVEFRRAGGGWQVARADRAGR
;
A
#
# COMPACT_ATOMS: atom_id res chain seq x y z
N MET A 1 67.05 27.04 28.02
CA MET A 1 65.99 26.06 28.19
C MET A 1 64.95 26.30 27.14
N LYS A 2 64.80 25.38 26.23
CA LYS A 2 63.83 25.49 25.13
C LYS A 2 62.65 24.61 25.50
N PHE A 3 61.52 25.27 25.72
CA PHE A 3 60.23 24.58 25.82
C PHE A 3 59.63 24.46 24.42
N SER A 4 59.52 23.26 23.93
CA SER A 4 58.71 23.00 22.74
C SER A 4 57.27 22.87 23.15
N PRO A 5 56.38 23.74 22.68
CA PRO A 5 54.95 23.48 22.82
C PRO A 5 54.57 22.39 21.82
N ASN A 6 54.41 21.20 22.32
CA ASN A 6 53.74 20.16 21.57
C ASN A 6 52.27 20.58 21.42
N ALA A 7 51.99 21.32 20.38
CA ALA A 7 50.65 21.46 19.91
C ALA A 7 50.24 20.18 19.22
N SER A 8 49.59 19.29 19.95
CA SER A 8 48.88 18.19 19.37
C SER A 8 47.70 18.76 18.58
N PRO A 9 47.59 18.56 17.29
CA PRO A 9 46.35 18.85 16.59
C PRO A 9 45.34 17.82 17.05
N ILE A 10 44.37 18.28 17.82
CA ILE A 10 43.15 17.52 18.06
C ILE A 10 42.45 17.42 16.69
N LEU A 11 42.62 16.28 16.09
CA LEU A 11 41.88 15.90 14.87
C LEU A 11 40.42 15.73 15.31
N LEU A 12 39.65 16.80 15.13
CA LEU A 12 38.22 16.75 15.29
C LEU A 12 37.68 15.93 14.12
N ALA A 13 37.57 14.62 14.34
CA ALA A 13 36.87 13.74 13.42
C ALA A 13 35.40 14.12 13.48
N THR A 14 35.00 14.99 12.58
CA THR A 14 33.59 15.23 12.28
C THR A 14 33.04 13.97 11.65
N ILE A 15 32.43 13.13 12.47
CA ILE A 15 31.63 12.01 12.00
C ILE A 15 30.42 12.68 11.34
N LEU A 16 30.49 12.85 10.03
CA LEU A 16 29.29 13.06 9.22
C LEU A 16 28.48 11.77 9.36
N LEU A 17 27.53 11.75 10.29
CA LEU A 17 26.41 10.86 10.19
C LEU A 17 25.67 11.26 8.93
N ALA A 18 26.04 10.65 7.82
CA ALA A 18 25.15 10.60 6.68
C ALA A 18 23.90 9.86 7.16
N ALA A 19 22.91 10.61 7.62
CA ALA A 19 21.56 10.11 7.74
C ALA A 19 21.12 9.75 6.32
N CYS A 20 21.43 8.52 5.90
CA CYS A 20 20.76 7.89 4.79
C CYS A 20 19.30 7.73 5.24
N GLY A 21 18.47 8.77 5.06
CA GLY A 21 17.04 8.62 5.03
C GLY A 21 16.77 7.59 3.94
N ALA A 22 16.50 6.33 4.34
CA ALA A 22 16.11 5.30 3.40
C ALA A 22 14.85 5.76 2.71
N THR A 23 14.96 6.28 1.47
CA THR A 23 13.82 6.53 0.61
C THR A 23 13.16 5.19 0.36
N THR A 24 11.93 5.03 0.89
CA THR A 24 11.10 3.86 0.64
C THR A 24 10.88 3.74 -0.86
N SER A 25 11.21 2.61 -1.45
CA SER A 25 11.01 2.38 -2.89
C SER A 25 9.52 2.40 -3.23
N ASP A 26 9.20 2.67 -4.48
CA ASP A 26 7.82 2.62 -4.98
C ASP A 26 7.18 1.24 -4.73
N GLU A 27 7.94 0.16 -4.92
CA GLU A 27 7.46 -1.18 -4.64
C GLU A 27 7.09 -1.36 -3.16
N GLN A 28 7.93 -0.92 -2.25
CA GLN A 28 7.67 -0.99 -0.81
C GLN A 28 6.45 -0.16 -0.42
N GLN A 29 6.28 1.02 -1.02
CA GLN A 29 5.13 1.88 -0.78
C GLN A 29 3.82 1.25 -1.25
N VAL A 30 3.81 0.64 -2.44
CA VAL A 30 2.61 -0.03 -2.97
C VAL A 30 2.28 -1.28 -2.16
N ARG A 31 3.27 -2.06 -1.74
CA ARG A 31 3.06 -3.20 -0.85
C ARG A 31 2.49 -2.77 0.51
N ALA A 32 3.03 -1.71 1.10
CA ALA A 32 2.52 -1.14 2.35
C ALA A 32 1.07 -0.64 2.19
N LEU A 33 0.73 -0.03 1.07
CA LEU A 33 -0.64 0.39 0.77
C LEU A 33 -1.61 -0.80 0.72
N ILE A 34 -1.20 -1.90 0.10
CA ILE A 34 -2.01 -3.13 0.05
C ILE A 34 -2.25 -3.66 1.47
N ASP A 35 -1.22 -3.69 2.32
CA ASP A 35 -1.34 -4.12 3.71
C ASP A 35 -2.26 -3.21 4.54
N GLU A 36 -2.20 -1.89 4.31
CA GLU A 36 -3.07 -0.92 4.97
C GLU A 36 -4.54 -1.09 4.55
N VAL A 37 -4.79 -1.31 3.27
CA VAL A 37 -6.15 -1.58 2.75
C VAL A 37 -6.68 -2.90 3.30
N GLU A 38 -5.87 -3.95 3.37
CA GLU A 38 -6.24 -5.23 4.00
C GLU A 38 -6.63 -5.03 5.47
N THR A 39 -5.79 -4.34 6.23
CA THR A 39 -6.05 -4.04 7.64
C THR A 39 -7.35 -3.25 7.83
N ALA A 40 -7.58 -2.22 7.02
CA ALA A 40 -8.81 -1.43 7.06
C ALA A 40 -10.05 -2.26 6.70
N ALA A 41 -9.93 -3.16 5.72
CA ALA A 41 -11.00 -4.06 5.33
C ALA A 41 -11.32 -5.08 6.42
N GLU A 42 -10.32 -5.67 7.07
CA GLU A 42 -10.52 -6.58 8.20
C GLU A 42 -11.13 -5.89 9.42
N ALA A 43 -10.78 -4.62 9.64
CA ALA A 43 -11.45 -3.76 10.64
C ALA A 43 -12.88 -3.37 10.23
N ARG A 44 -13.28 -3.70 9.00
CA ARG A 44 -14.58 -3.34 8.42
C ARG A 44 -14.83 -1.83 8.41
N ASP A 45 -13.79 -1.07 8.19
CA ASP A 45 -13.82 0.38 8.13
C ASP A 45 -13.78 0.84 6.67
N ALA A 46 -14.98 1.09 6.11
CA ALA A 46 -15.10 1.56 4.73
C ALA A 46 -14.45 2.93 4.51
N SER A 47 -14.47 3.80 5.52
CA SER A 47 -13.83 5.13 5.43
C SER A 47 -12.33 5.02 5.31
N ASP A 48 -11.70 4.17 6.11
CA ASP A 48 -10.26 3.92 6.05
C ASP A 48 -9.85 3.29 4.71
N VAL A 49 -10.61 2.33 4.20
CA VAL A 49 -10.37 1.76 2.87
C VAL A 49 -10.40 2.86 1.81
N LEU A 50 -11.40 3.75 1.85
CA LEU A 50 -11.60 4.79 0.84
C LEU A 50 -10.57 5.91 0.91
N GLU A 51 -9.87 6.11 2.02
CA GLU A 51 -8.73 7.03 2.10
C GLU A 51 -7.60 6.64 1.14
N HIS A 52 -7.48 5.34 0.83
CA HIS A 52 -6.50 4.80 -0.10
C HIS A 52 -6.99 4.72 -1.55
N VAL A 53 -8.22 5.15 -1.82
CA VAL A 53 -8.86 5.08 -3.13
C VAL A 53 -8.89 6.45 -3.76
N ALA A 54 -8.50 6.55 -5.04
CA ALA A 54 -8.52 7.79 -5.79
C ALA A 54 -9.96 8.30 -5.98
N ASP A 55 -10.12 9.63 -6.00
CA ASP A 55 -11.44 10.25 -6.16
C ASP A 55 -12.11 9.91 -7.50
N ASP A 56 -11.31 9.69 -8.52
CA ASP A 56 -11.74 9.26 -9.85
C ASP A 56 -11.68 7.75 -10.07
N PHE A 57 -11.67 6.97 -8.99
CA PHE A 57 -11.70 5.51 -9.06
C PHE A 57 -12.85 5.02 -9.93
N ALA A 58 -12.56 4.06 -10.78
CA ALA A 58 -13.56 3.34 -11.56
C ALA A 58 -13.12 1.90 -11.80
N ASP A 59 -14.08 0.99 -11.90
CA ASP A 59 -13.86 -0.36 -12.40
C ASP A 59 -14.41 -0.52 -13.83
N SER A 60 -14.23 -1.70 -14.42
CA SER A 60 -14.74 -2.00 -15.76
C SER A 60 -16.27 -2.05 -15.83
N GLY A 61 -16.94 -2.25 -14.71
CA GLY A 61 -18.41 -2.25 -14.59
C GLY A 61 -19.01 -0.87 -14.38
N GLY A 62 -18.17 0.19 -14.27
CA GLY A 62 -18.60 1.55 -14.04
C GLY A 62 -18.85 1.91 -12.57
N LEU A 63 -18.39 1.06 -11.64
CA LEU A 63 -18.47 1.34 -10.22
C LEU A 63 -17.48 2.45 -9.86
N ASP A 64 -17.97 3.55 -9.34
CA ASP A 64 -17.15 4.67 -8.86
C ASP A 64 -16.84 4.59 -7.36
N LYS A 65 -16.11 5.56 -6.84
CA LYS A 65 -15.70 5.59 -5.41
C LYS A 65 -16.92 5.63 -4.47
N THR A 66 -17.96 6.36 -4.81
CA THR A 66 -19.19 6.44 -4.00
C THR A 66 -19.90 5.10 -3.95
N GLN A 67 -20.04 4.45 -5.09
CA GLN A 67 -20.65 3.12 -5.20
C GLN A 67 -19.77 2.05 -4.52
N LEU A 68 -18.44 2.17 -4.61
CA LEU A 68 -17.52 1.30 -3.87
C LEU A 68 -17.74 1.43 -2.36
N ARG A 69 -17.92 2.64 -1.84
CA ARG A 69 -18.24 2.86 -0.43
C ARG A 69 -19.52 2.14 -0.02
N ASP A 70 -20.55 2.28 -0.80
CA ASP A 70 -21.85 1.66 -0.50
C ASP A 70 -21.77 0.14 -0.57
N PHE A 71 -21.03 -0.39 -1.54
CA PHE A 71 -20.74 -1.82 -1.65
C PHE A 71 -19.97 -2.33 -0.42
N LEU A 72 -18.90 -1.65 -0.02
CA LEU A 72 -18.10 -2.06 1.15
C LEU A 72 -18.91 -2.04 2.45
N ARG A 73 -19.74 -1.03 2.65
CA ARG A 73 -20.62 -0.96 3.82
C ARG A 73 -21.58 -2.15 3.88
N GLY A 74 -22.20 -2.47 2.77
CA GLY A 74 -23.10 -3.64 2.67
C GLY A 74 -22.35 -4.95 2.91
N TYR A 75 -21.18 -5.09 2.30
CA TYR A 75 -20.33 -6.27 2.45
C TYR A 75 -19.88 -6.47 3.91
N PHE A 76 -19.42 -5.40 4.57
CA PHE A 76 -18.98 -5.46 5.97
C PHE A 76 -20.11 -5.76 6.94
N LEU A 77 -21.34 -5.30 6.65
CA LEU A 77 -22.52 -5.68 7.44
C LEU A 77 -22.84 -7.16 7.30
N ALA A 78 -22.69 -7.71 6.12
CA ALA A 78 -22.93 -9.13 5.84
C ALA A 78 -21.82 -10.04 6.40
N HIS A 79 -20.63 -9.51 6.64
CA HIS A 79 -19.46 -10.27 7.10
C HIS A 79 -18.91 -9.71 8.42
N PRO A 80 -19.58 -9.99 9.57
CA PRO A 80 -19.19 -9.41 10.86
C PRO A 80 -17.84 -9.90 11.39
N ARG A 81 -17.32 -10.99 10.82
CA ARG A 81 -16.01 -11.57 11.14
C ARG A 81 -15.23 -11.76 9.84
N LEU A 82 -14.73 -10.66 9.30
CA LEU A 82 -13.97 -10.69 8.06
C LEU A 82 -12.50 -10.94 8.37
N GLU A 83 -12.00 -12.07 7.90
CA GLU A 83 -10.57 -12.37 7.84
C GLU A 83 -10.15 -12.51 6.39
N LEU A 84 -9.09 -11.84 6.02
CA LEU A 84 -8.56 -11.84 4.66
C LEU A 84 -7.15 -12.42 4.64
N ALA A 85 -6.82 -13.10 3.56
CA ALA A 85 -5.44 -13.42 3.21
C ALA A 85 -5.16 -12.84 1.83
N VAL A 86 -4.23 -11.91 1.74
CA VAL A 86 -3.84 -11.25 0.50
C VAL A 86 -2.50 -11.79 0.03
N ASN A 87 -2.46 -12.21 -1.22
CA ASN A 87 -1.25 -12.66 -1.89
C ASN A 87 -0.98 -11.85 -3.16
N ILE A 88 0.16 -11.21 -3.24
CA ILE A 88 0.58 -10.48 -4.44
C ILE A 88 1.23 -11.45 -5.41
N GLU A 89 0.51 -11.78 -6.48
CA GLU A 89 1.00 -12.70 -7.52
C GLU A 89 1.98 -12.00 -8.47
N SER A 90 1.71 -10.74 -8.80
CA SER A 90 2.59 -9.91 -9.62
C SER A 90 2.45 -8.44 -9.26
N LEU A 91 3.52 -7.69 -9.42
CA LEU A 91 3.57 -6.24 -9.25
C LEU A 91 4.53 -5.67 -10.28
N GLU A 92 4.03 -4.79 -11.14
CA GLU A 92 4.75 -4.18 -12.24
C GLU A 92 4.59 -2.66 -12.21
N PHE A 93 5.61 -1.97 -12.69
CA PHE A 93 5.63 -0.52 -12.84
C PHE A 93 5.85 -0.18 -14.31
N PRO A 94 4.79 -0.17 -15.15
CA PRO A 94 4.93 0.00 -16.59
C PRO A 94 5.45 1.37 -16.99
N VAL A 95 5.11 2.39 -16.22
CA VAL A 95 5.63 3.76 -16.35
C VAL A 95 5.77 4.40 -14.98
N ASP A 96 6.52 5.49 -14.87
CA ASP A 96 6.63 6.24 -13.62
C ASP A 96 5.26 6.73 -13.13
N GLY A 97 5.00 6.55 -11.83
CA GLY A 97 3.75 6.93 -11.21
C GLY A 97 2.57 5.99 -11.44
N LEU A 98 2.78 4.86 -12.10
CA LEU A 98 1.77 3.82 -12.32
C LEU A 98 2.29 2.46 -11.86
N ALA A 99 1.49 1.74 -11.09
CA ALA A 99 1.74 0.35 -10.71
C ALA A 99 0.53 -0.53 -11.06
N GLN A 100 0.79 -1.75 -11.46
CA GLN A 100 -0.23 -2.76 -11.73
C GLN A 100 0.09 -4.03 -10.95
N ALA A 101 -0.87 -4.54 -10.21
CA ALA A 101 -0.73 -5.77 -9.45
C ALA A 101 -1.84 -6.76 -9.80
N VAL A 102 -1.50 -8.03 -9.73
CA VAL A 102 -2.48 -9.11 -9.64
C VAL A 102 -2.41 -9.64 -8.21
N ILE A 103 -3.51 -9.56 -7.51
CA ILE A 103 -3.63 -9.99 -6.12
C ILE A 103 -4.67 -11.10 -5.98
N GLY A 104 -4.32 -12.15 -5.26
CA GLY A 104 -5.27 -13.13 -4.75
C GLY A 104 -5.78 -12.67 -3.39
N VAL A 105 -7.07 -12.58 -3.24
CA VAL A 105 -7.73 -12.28 -1.97
C VAL A 105 -8.55 -13.50 -1.57
N THR A 106 -8.21 -14.09 -0.44
CA THR A 106 -8.94 -15.21 0.13
C THR A 106 -9.71 -14.71 1.34
N THR A 107 -11.03 -14.84 1.30
CA THR A 107 -11.85 -14.65 2.48
C THR A 107 -11.87 -15.94 3.29
N VAL A 108 -11.38 -15.89 4.51
CA VAL A 108 -11.34 -17.05 5.39
C VAL A 108 -12.69 -17.15 6.11
N GLU A 109 -13.59 -17.97 5.60
CA GLU A 109 -14.78 -18.38 6.29
C GLU A 109 -14.68 -19.85 6.68
N LEU A 110 -15.30 -20.22 7.81
CA LEU A 110 -15.14 -21.54 8.42
C LEU A 110 -15.58 -22.73 7.55
N THR A 111 -16.34 -22.49 6.50
CA THR A 111 -16.96 -23.55 5.69
C THR A 111 -16.64 -23.52 4.21
N ASP A 112 -16.25 -22.39 3.67
CA ASP A 112 -15.94 -22.28 2.22
C ASP A 112 -15.08 -21.05 1.96
N PRO A 113 -13.74 -21.18 1.81
CA PRO A 113 -12.88 -20.06 1.50
C PRO A 113 -13.19 -19.58 0.07
N ASP A 114 -13.62 -18.34 -0.07
CA ASP A 114 -13.78 -17.70 -1.37
C ASP A 114 -12.46 -17.05 -1.80
N VAL A 115 -11.95 -17.48 -2.94
CA VAL A 115 -10.71 -16.96 -3.52
C VAL A 115 -11.04 -16.09 -4.72
N GLN A 116 -10.71 -14.82 -4.64
CA GLN A 116 -10.88 -13.88 -5.73
C GLN A 116 -9.52 -13.36 -6.22
N ARG A 117 -9.35 -13.28 -7.52
CA ARG A 117 -8.20 -12.61 -8.12
C ARG A 117 -8.61 -11.24 -8.61
N LEU A 118 -7.84 -10.24 -8.23
CA LEU A 118 -8.07 -8.85 -8.61
C LEU A 118 -6.87 -8.33 -9.39
N LYS A 119 -7.16 -7.61 -10.46
CA LYS A 119 -6.20 -6.77 -11.15
C LYS A 119 -6.37 -5.34 -10.64
N VAL A 120 -5.37 -4.82 -9.99
CA VAL A 120 -5.42 -3.51 -9.33
C VAL A 120 -4.41 -2.58 -9.95
N GLU A 121 -4.85 -1.38 -10.27
CA GLU A 121 -4.01 -0.30 -10.73
C GLU A 121 -3.87 0.74 -9.62
N PHE A 122 -2.61 1.12 -9.36
CA PHE A 122 -2.25 2.14 -8.40
C PHE A 122 -1.64 3.32 -9.13
N ARG A 123 -1.93 4.50 -8.64
CA ARG A 123 -1.41 5.74 -9.19
C ARG A 123 -0.77 6.56 -8.08
N ARG A 124 0.40 7.15 -8.39
CA ARG A 124 1.03 8.10 -7.47
C ARG A 124 0.17 9.35 -7.35
N ALA A 125 -0.10 9.78 -6.11
CA ALA A 125 -0.87 10.97 -5.81
C ALA A 125 -0.31 11.65 -4.56
N GLY A 126 0.06 12.92 -4.68
CA GLY A 126 0.74 13.64 -3.60
C GLY A 126 2.05 12.94 -3.22
N GLY A 127 2.29 12.71 -1.93
CA GLY A 127 3.48 12.02 -1.42
C GLY A 127 3.37 10.49 -1.37
N GLY A 128 2.31 9.89 -1.90
CA GLY A 128 2.04 8.46 -1.78
C GLY A 128 1.37 7.86 -3.02
N TRP A 129 0.69 6.76 -2.81
CA TRP A 129 -0.02 6.02 -3.85
C TRP A 129 -1.48 5.85 -3.50
N GLN A 130 -2.33 5.70 -4.51
CA GLN A 130 -3.76 5.43 -4.37
C GLN A 130 -4.20 4.33 -5.32
N VAL A 131 -5.24 3.59 -4.93
CA VAL A 131 -5.93 2.65 -5.79
C VAL A 131 -6.77 3.44 -6.80
N ALA A 132 -6.45 3.33 -8.08
CA ALA A 132 -7.15 4.02 -9.16
C ALA A 132 -8.19 3.13 -9.85
N ARG A 133 -7.96 1.81 -9.84
CA ARG A 133 -8.81 0.82 -10.49
C ARG A 133 -8.65 -0.54 -9.84
N ALA A 134 -9.73 -1.29 -9.75
CA ALA A 134 -9.70 -2.68 -9.31
C ALA A 134 -10.77 -3.47 -10.08
N ASP A 135 -10.33 -4.48 -10.81
CA ASP A 135 -11.18 -5.37 -11.60
C ASP A 135 -10.96 -6.82 -11.19
N ARG A 136 -11.98 -7.64 -11.33
CA ARG A 136 -11.77 -9.09 -11.20
C ARG A 136 -10.88 -9.56 -12.34
N ALA A 137 -9.77 -10.18 -12.01
CA ALA A 137 -8.98 -10.89 -13.00
C ALA A 137 -9.76 -12.15 -13.39
N GLY A 138 -9.95 -12.36 -14.70
CA GLY A 138 -10.77 -13.42 -15.23
C GLY A 138 -10.47 -14.80 -14.64
N ARG A 139 -11.44 -15.69 -14.72
CA ARG A 139 -11.39 -17.08 -14.26
C ARG A 139 -10.25 -17.86 -14.88
#